data_d26c99927f075d1ef05b70699ed773de
#
_entry.id   d26c99927f075d1ef05b70699ed773de
#
_cell.length_a   1.000
_cell.length_b   1.000
_cell.length_c   1.000
_cell.angle_alpha   90.00
_cell.angle_beta   90.00
_cell.angle_gamma   90.00
#
_symmetry.space_group_name_H-M   'P 1'
#
loop_
_entity.id
_entity.type
_entity.pdbx_description
1 polymer ?
#
loop_
_entity_poly.entity_id
_entity_poly.type
_entity_poly.pdbx_seq_one_letter_code
_entity_poly.pdbx_strand_id
1 'polypeptide(L)'
;MNIRGFLVGCVAFSASAQIAMENLPLRLEAPHTARDYQWSLGGRAIPGATNRVLEIPAAQEADAGTYRVESTSGNSALYKVRWQRVIRIFVNNTEVRGDTVDIRGPSQIRLVCSLGNLPVRYTLDGNEPTALSALYKTPVLVTNACVLRAAVVIPEGDSVKIRRVP
;
A
#
# COMPACT_ATOMS: atom_id res chain seq x y z
N MET A 1 41.10 -37.51 -7.42
CA MET A 1 40.27 -36.59 -8.24
C MET A 1 39.35 -35.85 -7.28
N ASN A 2 39.80 -34.68 -6.81
CA ASN A 2 39.09 -33.91 -5.76
C ASN A 2 38.12 -32.92 -6.42
N ILE A 3 36.83 -33.18 -6.22
CA ILE A 3 35.78 -32.24 -6.60
C ILE A 3 35.65 -31.26 -5.43
N ARG A 4 36.24 -30.08 -5.56
CA ARG A 4 35.97 -28.97 -4.65
C ARG A 4 34.61 -28.38 -5.04
N GLY A 5 33.60 -28.66 -4.20
CA GLY A 5 32.34 -27.95 -4.25
C GLY A 5 32.56 -26.47 -3.92
N PHE A 6 32.31 -25.60 -4.88
CA PHE A 6 32.25 -24.15 -4.66
C PHE A 6 30.95 -23.89 -3.90
N LEU A 7 31.05 -23.65 -2.60
CA LEU A 7 29.97 -23.02 -1.84
C LEU A 7 29.91 -21.56 -2.28
N VAL A 8 29.00 -21.25 -3.19
CA VAL A 8 28.62 -19.86 -3.44
C VAL A 8 27.91 -19.37 -2.18
N GLY A 9 28.60 -18.59 -1.38
CA GLY A 9 28.05 -17.97 -0.21
C GLY A 9 26.90 -17.02 -0.61
N CYS A 10 25.68 -17.48 -0.46
CA CYS A 10 24.49 -16.65 -0.59
C CYS A 10 24.48 -15.69 0.60
N VAL A 11 24.91 -14.45 0.42
CA VAL A 11 24.75 -13.40 1.42
C VAL A 11 23.27 -13.00 1.39
N ALA A 12 22.47 -13.63 2.24
CA ALA A 12 21.08 -13.25 2.44
C ALA A 12 21.06 -11.94 3.23
N PHE A 13 20.76 -10.83 2.55
CA PHE A 13 20.46 -9.58 3.24
C PHE A 13 19.09 -9.70 3.93
N SER A 14 19.02 -9.18 5.16
CA SER A 14 17.83 -9.15 6.00
C SER A 14 16.62 -8.61 5.24
N ALA A 15 15.49 -9.33 5.31
CA ALA A 15 14.24 -8.91 4.69
C ALA A 15 13.77 -7.58 5.31
N SER A 16 13.87 -6.49 4.56
CA SER A 16 13.31 -5.20 4.93
C SER A 16 11.79 -5.26 4.82
N ALA A 17 11.08 -4.92 5.90
CA ALA A 17 9.62 -4.81 5.87
C ALA A 17 9.24 -3.49 5.19
N GLN A 18 8.48 -3.56 4.12
CA GLN A 18 7.94 -2.41 3.38
C GLN A 18 6.41 -2.40 3.46
N ILE A 19 5.82 -1.24 3.29
CA ILE A 19 4.36 -1.07 3.25
C ILE A 19 3.98 -0.54 1.88
N ALA A 20 3.18 -1.32 1.14
CA ALA A 20 2.46 -0.84 -0.03
C ALA A 20 1.16 -0.20 0.43
N MET A 21 0.94 1.03 0.03
CA MET A 21 -0.30 1.74 0.32
C MET A 21 -1.10 1.93 -0.95
N GLU A 22 -2.40 1.82 -0.81
CA GLU A 22 -3.38 1.94 -1.90
C GLU A 22 -3.13 3.16 -2.78
N ASN A 23 -2.95 2.93 -4.09
CA ASN A 23 -2.69 3.95 -5.10
C ASN A 23 -1.46 4.85 -4.85
N LEU A 24 -0.58 4.48 -3.90
CA LEU A 24 0.70 5.16 -3.69
C LEU A 24 1.83 4.43 -4.41
N PRO A 25 2.91 5.15 -4.80
CA PRO A 25 4.06 4.50 -5.40
C PRO A 25 4.76 3.58 -4.37
N LEU A 26 5.05 2.36 -4.79
CA LEU A 26 5.95 1.45 -4.10
C LEU A 26 7.29 1.43 -4.84
N ARG A 27 8.38 1.70 -4.12
CA ARG A 27 9.73 1.67 -4.65
C ARG A 27 10.58 0.70 -3.83
N LEU A 28 11.14 -0.30 -4.51
CA LEU A 28 12.10 -1.23 -3.93
C LEU A 28 13.43 -1.06 -4.66
N GLU A 29 14.54 -1.10 -3.93
CA GLU A 29 15.87 -0.91 -4.51
C GLU A 29 16.80 -2.04 -4.10
N ALA A 30 17.46 -2.65 -5.08
CA ALA A 30 18.46 -3.69 -4.83
C ALA A 30 19.65 -3.11 -4.04
N PRO A 31 20.06 -3.76 -2.93
CA PRO A 31 21.09 -3.22 -2.03
C PRO A 31 22.50 -3.29 -2.59
N HIS A 32 22.69 -3.99 -3.68
CA HIS A 32 23.98 -4.19 -4.34
C HIS A 32 23.95 -3.69 -5.77
N THR A 33 25.11 -3.34 -6.31
CA THR A 33 25.26 -2.89 -7.69
C THR A 33 25.64 -4.08 -8.58
N ALA A 34 24.91 -4.25 -9.67
CA ALA A 34 25.17 -5.25 -10.70
C ALA A 34 24.82 -4.68 -12.07
N ARG A 35 25.13 -5.42 -13.13
CA ARG A 35 24.75 -5.03 -14.50
C ARG A 35 23.29 -5.32 -14.77
N ASP A 36 22.83 -6.48 -14.32
CA ASP A 36 21.49 -6.98 -14.63
C ASP A 36 20.82 -7.47 -13.35
N TYR A 37 19.51 -7.28 -13.29
CA TYR A 37 18.66 -7.70 -12.20
C TYR A 37 17.44 -8.44 -12.75
N GLN A 38 16.80 -9.23 -11.92
CA GLN A 38 15.48 -9.75 -12.14
C GLN A 38 14.71 -9.71 -10.84
N TRP A 39 13.59 -8.98 -10.84
CA TRP A 39 12.64 -8.96 -9.74
C TRP A 39 11.60 -10.05 -9.92
N SER A 40 11.17 -10.63 -8.81
CA SER A 40 10.08 -11.60 -8.73
C SER A 40 9.17 -11.28 -7.54
N LEU A 41 7.88 -11.63 -7.67
CA LEU A 41 6.87 -11.56 -6.61
C LEU A 41 6.29 -12.95 -6.39
N GLY A 42 6.33 -13.45 -5.14
CA GLY A 42 5.85 -14.79 -4.81
C GLY A 42 6.53 -15.90 -5.61
N GLY A 43 7.79 -15.72 -6.00
CA GLY A 43 8.54 -16.67 -6.81
C GLY A 43 8.30 -16.59 -8.33
N ARG A 44 7.40 -15.71 -8.79
CA ARG A 44 7.16 -15.48 -10.23
C ARG A 44 7.93 -14.25 -10.69
N ALA A 45 8.69 -14.38 -11.78
CA ALA A 45 9.40 -13.25 -12.37
C ALA A 45 8.41 -12.16 -12.81
N ILE A 46 8.75 -10.90 -12.50
CA ILE A 46 8.00 -9.73 -12.97
C ILE A 46 8.56 -9.37 -14.34
N PRO A 47 7.76 -9.46 -15.43
CA PRO A 47 8.24 -9.17 -16.77
C PRO A 47 8.81 -7.75 -16.89
N GLY A 48 10.00 -7.60 -17.48
CA GLY A 48 10.65 -6.31 -17.69
C GLY A 48 11.22 -5.64 -16.43
N ALA A 49 11.08 -6.24 -15.24
CA ALA A 49 11.65 -5.70 -14.01
C ALA A 49 13.12 -6.09 -13.87
N THR A 50 13.98 -5.49 -14.68
CA THR A 50 15.41 -5.78 -14.81
C THR A 50 16.33 -4.64 -14.32
N ASN A 51 15.76 -3.58 -13.80
CA ASN A 51 16.49 -2.46 -13.25
C ASN A 51 16.84 -2.67 -11.76
N ARG A 52 17.84 -1.94 -11.27
CA ARG A 52 18.19 -1.92 -9.85
C ARG A 52 17.02 -1.51 -8.96
N VAL A 53 16.15 -0.65 -9.47
CA VAL A 53 14.96 -0.16 -8.78
C VAL A 53 13.72 -0.74 -9.44
N LEU A 54 12.84 -1.35 -8.64
CA LEU A 54 11.49 -1.69 -9.01
C LEU A 54 10.55 -0.58 -8.55
N GLU A 55 9.80 0.00 -9.47
CA GLU A 55 8.78 1.02 -9.20
C GLU A 55 7.41 0.52 -9.64
N ILE A 56 6.47 0.58 -8.72
CA ILE A 56 5.05 0.34 -8.96
C ILE A 56 4.35 1.68 -8.71
N PRO A 57 3.94 2.42 -9.75
CA PRO A 57 3.47 3.81 -9.60
C PRO A 57 2.21 3.97 -8.74
N ALA A 58 1.35 2.97 -8.74
CA ALA A 58 0.09 2.96 -7.98
C ALA A 58 -0.16 1.55 -7.44
N ALA A 59 0.40 1.27 -6.27
CA ALA A 59 0.33 -0.05 -5.66
C ALA A 59 -1.11 -0.46 -5.32
N GLN A 60 -1.40 -1.74 -5.55
CA GLN A 60 -2.67 -2.39 -5.24
C GLN A 60 -2.46 -3.50 -4.21
N GLU A 61 -3.54 -4.06 -3.69
CA GLU A 61 -3.45 -5.18 -2.74
C GLU A 61 -2.71 -6.40 -3.32
N ALA A 62 -2.85 -6.63 -4.62
CA ALA A 62 -2.16 -7.70 -5.34
C ALA A 62 -0.64 -7.53 -5.41
N ASP A 63 -0.13 -6.31 -5.16
CA ASP A 63 1.30 -6.01 -5.12
C ASP A 63 1.91 -6.30 -3.74
N ALA A 64 1.11 -6.72 -2.75
CA ALA A 64 1.64 -7.19 -1.49
C ALA A 64 2.20 -8.60 -1.62
N GLY A 65 3.27 -8.87 -0.88
CA GLY A 65 3.87 -10.21 -0.92
C GLY A 65 5.37 -10.18 -0.65
N THR A 66 6.02 -11.27 -1.03
CA THR A 66 7.48 -11.40 -0.92
C THR A 66 8.11 -11.14 -2.28
N TYR A 67 8.83 -10.03 -2.37
CA TYR A 67 9.66 -9.72 -3.53
C TYR A 67 11.06 -10.27 -3.33
N ARG A 68 11.64 -10.73 -4.42
CA ARG A 68 13.04 -11.13 -4.50
C ARG A 68 13.68 -10.43 -5.68
N VAL A 69 14.84 -9.86 -5.47
CA VAL A 69 15.71 -9.41 -6.56
C VAL A 69 16.93 -10.30 -6.61
N GLU A 70 17.29 -10.73 -7.78
CA GLU A 70 18.50 -11.49 -8.10
C GLU A 70 19.32 -10.73 -9.12
N SER A 71 20.63 -10.81 -9.02
CA SER A 71 21.54 -10.25 -9.99
C SER A 71 22.38 -11.34 -10.67
N THR A 72 22.90 -11.04 -11.85
CA THR A 72 23.80 -11.95 -12.58
C THR A 72 25.11 -12.23 -11.83
N SER A 73 25.48 -11.40 -10.86
CA SER A 73 26.62 -11.63 -9.95
C SER A 73 26.31 -12.61 -8.80
N GLY A 74 25.11 -13.22 -8.77
CA GLY A 74 24.72 -14.20 -7.76
C GLY A 74 24.22 -13.60 -6.44
N ASN A 75 24.13 -12.27 -6.32
CA ASN A 75 23.57 -11.62 -5.15
C ASN A 75 22.04 -11.61 -5.20
N SER A 76 21.40 -11.75 -4.04
CA SER A 76 19.96 -11.69 -3.93
C SER A 76 19.52 -10.93 -2.68
N ALA A 77 18.34 -10.31 -2.73
CA ALA A 77 17.70 -9.69 -1.57
C ALA A 77 16.19 -9.99 -1.55
N LEU A 78 15.62 -10.01 -0.35
CA LEU A 78 14.20 -10.25 -0.11
C LEU A 78 13.56 -9.04 0.56
N TYR A 79 12.34 -8.72 0.14
CA TYR A 79 11.50 -7.66 0.69
C TYR A 79 10.12 -8.26 1.03
N LYS A 80 9.66 -8.05 2.26
CA LYS A 80 8.30 -8.38 2.66
C LYS A 80 7.44 -7.14 2.57
N VAL A 81 6.58 -7.07 1.57
CA VAL A 81 5.66 -5.95 1.35
C VAL A 81 4.29 -6.31 1.92
N ARG A 82 3.80 -5.49 2.86
CA ARG A 82 2.46 -5.58 3.43
C ARG A 82 1.56 -4.56 2.78
N TRP A 83 0.31 -4.94 2.55
CA TRP A 83 -0.72 -4.04 2.08
C TRP A 83 -1.33 -3.22 3.21
N GLN A 84 -1.61 -1.95 2.94
CA GLN A 84 -2.34 -1.08 3.86
C GLN A 84 -3.20 -0.09 3.09
N ARG A 85 -4.48 0.02 3.44
CA ARG A 85 -5.36 1.06 2.93
C ARG A 85 -4.92 2.42 3.43
N VAL A 86 -5.04 3.44 2.59
CA VAL A 86 -4.75 4.84 2.96
C VAL A 86 -5.73 5.32 4.02
N ILE A 87 -7.02 5.00 3.87
CA ILE A 87 -8.05 5.25 4.87
C ILE A 87 -8.64 3.92 5.33
N ARG A 88 -8.54 3.66 6.63
CA ARG A 88 -9.18 2.51 7.28
C ARG A 88 -10.51 2.96 7.86
N ILE A 89 -11.55 2.19 7.60
CA ILE A 89 -12.93 2.47 8.03
C ILE A 89 -13.31 1.50 9.14
N PHE A 90 -13.84 2.02 10.21
CA PHE A 90 -14.37 1.23 11.31
C PHE A 90 -15.83 1.56 11.53
N VAL A 91 -16.67 0.54 11.69
CA VAL A 91 -18.07 0.67 12.10
C VAL A 91 -18.21 0.01 13.46
N ASN A 92 -18.67 0.77 14.46
CA ASN A 92 -18.77 0.30 15.85
C ASN A 92 -17.50 -0.39 16.34
N ASN A 93 -16.31 0.21 16.07
CA ASN A 93 -14.97 -0.28 16.37
C ASN A 93 -14.51 -1.52 15.58
N THR A 94 -15.33 -2.10 14.70
CA THR A 94 -14.91 -3.20 13.83
C THR A 94 -14.41 -2.66 12.50
N GLU A 95 -13.21 -3.08 12.08
CA GLU A 95 -12.65 -2.68 10.79
C GLU A 95 -13.42 -3.28 9.62
N VAL A 96 -13.85 -2.43 8.71
CA VAL A 96 -14.51 -2.83 7.45
C VAL A 96 -13.42 -3.10 6.41
N ARG A 97 -13.37 -4.32 5.90
CA ARG A 97 -12.39 -4.73 4.88
C ARG A 97 -13.00 -4.93 3.50
N GLY A 98 -14.31 -5.11 3.43
CA GLY A 98 -15.08 -5.20 2.18
C GLY A 98 -15.63 -3.85 1.73
N ASP A 99 -16.36 -3.87 0.63
CA ASP A 99 -16.99 -2.68 0.03
C ASP A 99 -18.34 -2.34 0.69
N THR A 100 -18.94 -3.28 1.40
CA THR A 100 -20.22 -3.13 2.07
C THR A 100 -20.17 -3.71 3.48
N VAL A 101 -20.96 -3.14 4.36
CA VAL A 101 -21.21 -3.67 5.71
C VAL A 101 -22.68 -3.46 6.05
N ASP A 102 -23.33 -4.51 6.53
CA ASP A 102 -24.69 -4.43 7.05
C ASP A 102 -24.67 -3.89 8.47
N ILE A 103 -25.32 -2.73 8.66
CA ILE A 103 -25.49 -2.12 9.97
C ILE A 103 -26.96 -2.17 10.37
N ARG A 104 -27.21 -2.59 11.62
CA ARG A 104 -28.56 -2.64 12.20
C ARG A 104 -28.69 -1.58 13.27
N GLY A 105 -29.39 -0.49 12.94
CA GLY A 105 -29.59 0.65 13.83
C GLY A 105 -28.44 1.67 13.82
N PRO A 106 -28.49 2.65 14.74
CA PRO A 106 -27.49 3.70 14.81
C PRO A 106 -26.06 3.16 14.97
N SER A 107 -25.15 3.63 14.13
CA SER A 107 -23.78 3.13 14.10
C SER A 107 -22.77 4.27 13.99
N GLN A 108 -21.64 4.13 14.67
CA GLN A 108 -20.54 5.08 14.60
C GLN A 108 -19.53 4.67 13.53
N ILE A 109 -19.22 5.60 12.64
CA ILE A 109 -18.17 5.43 11.64
C ILE A 109 -16.93 6.19 12.10
N ARG A 110 -15.80 5.47 12.19
CA ARG A 110 -14.50 6.04 12.48
C ARG A 110 -13.57 5.84 11.29
N LEU A 111 -12.97 6.94 10.84
CA LEU A 111 -11.98 6.95 9.76
C LEU A 111 -10.59 7.14 10.35
N VAL A 112 -9.62 6.36 9.88
CA VAL A 112 -8.23 6.44 10.31
C VAL A 112 -7.35 6.58 9.07
N CYS A 113 -6.64 7.72 8.98
CA CYS A 113 -5.67 7.94 7.92
C CYS A 113 -4.36 7.22 8.26
N SER A 114 -3.87 6.36 7.37
CA SER A 114 -2.61 5.64 7.52
C SER A 114 -1.39 6.48 7.15
N LEU A 115 -1.61 7.67 6.57
CA LEU A 115 -0.55 8.62 6.22
C LEU A 115 -0.30 9.67 7.32
N GLY A 116 -0.60 9.33 8.56
CA GLY A 116 -0.46 10.22 9.71
C GLY A 116 -1.66 11.16 9.86
N ASN A 117 -1.41 12.41 10.26
CA ASN A 117 -2.45 13.39 10.59
C ASN A 117 -2.98 14.18 9.39
N LEU A 118 -2.93 13.61 8.19
CA LEU A 118 -3.48 14.29 7.02
C LEU A 118 -5.01 14.40 7.12
N PRO A 119 -5.58 15.56 6.67
CA PRO A 119 -7.02 15.77 6.70
C PRO A 119 -7.76 14.76 5.82
N VAL A 120 -8.82 14.17 6.35
CA VAL A 120 -9.74 13.29 5.62
C VAL A 120 -11.04 14.04 5.36
N ARG A 121 -11.47 14.07 4.11
CA ARG A 121 -12.80 14.55 3.73
C ARG A 121 -13.69 13.39 3.37
N TYR A 122 -14.98 13.51 3.61
CA TYR A 122 -15.93 12.44 3.36
C TYR A 122 -17.27 12.94 2.88
N THR A 123 -18.05 12.03 2.30
CA THR A 123 -19.46 12.16 1.94
C THR A 123 -20.22 10.93 2.42
N LEU A 124 -21.53 11.03 2.56
CA LEU A 124 -22.41 9.91 2.94
C LEU A 124 -23.47 9.60 1.87
N ASP A 125 -23.45 10.31 0.77
CA ASP A 125 -24.39 10.21 -0.36
C ASP A 125 -23.81 9.47 -1.57
N GLY A 126 -22.60 8.94 -1.44
CA GLY A 126 -21.91 8.24 -2.52
C GLY A 126 -21.21 9.14 -3.53
N ASN A 127 -21.33 10.46 -3.41
CA ASN A 127 -20.60 11.39 -4.24
C ASN A 127 -19.12 11.42 -3.86
N GLU A 128 -18.24 11.69 -4.84
CA GLU A 128 -16.82 11.81 -4.60
C GLU A 128 -16.51 13.02 -3.70
N PRO A 129 -15.69 12.85 -2.64
CA PRO A 129 -15.27 13.96 -1.80
C PRO A 129 -14.49 15.02 -2.58
N THR A 130 -14.79 16.29 -2.31
CA THR A 130 -14.11 17.46 -2.87
C THR A 130 -13.44 18.27 -1.77
N ALA A 131 -12.73 19.35 -2.13
CA ALA A 131 -12.18 20.29 -1.16
C ALA A 131 -13.26 20.95 -0.26
N LEU A 132 -14.51 20.94 -0.70
CA LEU A 132 -15.65 21.51 0.03
C LEU A 132 -16.42 20.47 0.85
N SER A 133 -16.17 19.18 0.68
CA SER A 133 -16.83 18.12 1.43
C SER A 133 -16.52 18.17 2.92
N ALA A 134 -17.31 17.53 3.75
CA ALA A 134 -17.16 17.52 5.19
C ALA A 134 -15.76 17.05 5.62
N LEU A 135 -15.13 17.78 6.53
CA LEU A 135 -13.85 17.40 7.12
C LEU A 135 -14.11 16.43 8.29
N TYR A 136 -13.47 15.27 8.25
CA TYR A 136 -13.55 14.32 9.34
C TYR A 136 -12.76 14.82 10.55
N LYS A 137 -13.43 15.00 11.68
CA LYS A 137 -12.83 15.40 12.96
C LYS A 137 -13.12 14.42 14.09
N THR A 138 -14.33 13.86 14.09
CA THR A 138 -14.82 12.95 15.13
C THR A 138 -15.63 11.83 14.48
N PRO A 139 -15.86 10.71 15.18
CA PRO A 139 -16.71 9.64 14.67
C PRO A 139 -18.08 10.15 14.21
N VAL A 140 -18.50 9.69 13.06
CA VAL A 140 -19.77 10.09 12.42
C VAL A 140 -20.85 9.11 12.81
N LEU A 141 -21.94 9.61 13.39
CA LEU A 141 -23.13 8.80 13.69
C LEU A 141 -24.00 8.69 12.42
N VAL A 142 -24.29 7.47 12.00
CA VAL A 142 -25.21 7.19 10.90
C VAL A 142 -26.41 6.40 11.44
N THR A 143 -27.62 6.79 11.05
CA THR A 143 -28.88 6.17 11.48
C THR A 143 -29.62 5.50 10.34
N ASN A 144 -29.26 5.83 9.09
CA ASN A 144 -29.86 5.32 7.87
C ASN A 144 -28.80 4.72 6.96
N ALA A 145 -29.24 3.95 5.98
CA ALA A 145 -28.35 3.46 4.93
C ALA A 145 -27.67 4.66 4.22
N CYS A 146 -26.38 4.56 4.01
CA CYS A 146 -25.58 5.59 3.34
C CYS A 146 -24.48 4.95 2.51
N VAL A 147 -23.96 5.69 1.54
CA VAL A 147 -22.75 5.31 0.79
C VAL A 147 -21.64 6.25 1.19
N LEU A 148 -20.74 5.77 2.04
CA LEU A 148 -19.58 6.52 2.49
C LEU A 148 -18.52 6.55 1.39
N ARG A 149 -18.04 7.74 1.07
CA ARG A 149 -16.82 7.97 0.31
C ARG A 149 -15.86 8.81 1.16
N ALA A 150 -14.58 8.50 1.10
CA ALA A 150 -13.58 9.24 1.85
C ALA A 150 -12.31 9.49 1.00
N ALA A 151 -11.66 10.63 1.23
CA ALA A 151 -10.44 10.99 0.54
C ALA A 151 -9.47 11.72 1.47
N VAL A 152 -8.18 11.53 1.27
CA VAL A 152 -7.12 12.26 1.97
C VAL A 152 -6.78 13.54 1.20
N VAL A 153 -6.66 14.63 1.92
CA VAL A 153 -6.20 15.92 1.38
C VAL A 153 -4.68 15.98 1.52
N ILE A 154 -3.97 15.96 0.40
CA ILE A 154 -2.51 16.07 0.36
C ILE A 154 -2.17 17.49 -0.08
N PRO A 155 -1.49 18.31 0.75
CA PRO A 155 -0.99 19.61 0.34
C PRO A 155 0.09 19.44 -0.74
N GLU A 156 -0.06 20.11 -1.87
CA GLU A 156 0.97 20.24 -2.90
C GLU A 156 1.28 21.73 -3.12
N GLY A 157 2.19 22.30 -2.32
CA GLY A 157 2.46 23.75 -2.35
C GLY A 157 1.18 24.55 -2.08
N ASP A 158 0.82 25.45 -2.99
CA ASP A 158 -0.41 26.27 -2.91
C ASP A 158 -1.66 25.52 -3.42
N SER A 159 -1.53 24.29 -3.90
CA SER A 159 -2.63 23.48 -4.40
C SER A 159 -2.94 22.31 -3.47
N VAL A 160 -4.16 21.77 -3.57
CA VAL A 160 -4.63 20.64 -2.78
C VAL A 160 -4.96 19.50 -3.70
N LYS A 161 -4.25 18.36 -3.57
CA LYS A 161 -4.58 17.15 -4.27
C LYS A 161 -5.47 16.27 -3.40
N ILE A 162 -6.65 15.96 -3.91
CA ILE A 162 -7.57 15.02 -3.26
C ILE A 162 -7.26 13.64 -3.77
N ARG A 163 -6.81 12.76 -2.87
CA ARG A 163 -6.58 11.37 -3.19
C ARG A 163 -7.78 10.55 -2.73
N ARG A 164 -8.47 9.95 -3.69
CA ARG A 164 -9.65 9.12 -3.51
C ARG A 164 -9.24 7.74 -3.04
N VAL A 165 -10.10 7.16 -2.22
CA VAL A 165 -10.05 5.74 -1.84
C VAL A 165 -11.31 5.13 -2.45
N PRO A 166 -11.18 4.10 -3.28
CA PRO A 166 -12.32 3.42 -3.89
C PRO A 166 -13.24 2.81 -2.86
#